data_d205a0ec66f9c98f5cfd81574c1d35fc
#
_entry.id   d205a0ec66f9c98f5cfd81574c1d35fc
#
_cell.length_a   1.000
_cell.length_b   1.000
_cell.length_c   1.000
_cell.angle_alpha   90.00
_cell.angle_beta   90.00
_cell.angle_gamma   90.00
#
_symmetry.space_group_name_H-M   'P 1'
#
loop_
_entity.id
_entity.type
_entity.pdbx_description
1 polymer ?
#
loop_
_entity_poly.entity_id
_entity_poly.type
_entity_poly.pdbx_seq_one_letter_code
_entity_poly.pdbx_strand_id
1 'polypeptide(L)'
;MIKLQTGAQIGTYQIQRFLARGGFAFTYLAEDQAGKKVCLKIGDVAGGGRYVTRSLEITSERAEDWISPDETPAEAVFIGRDGLRVDFLDLHEVDEVLRREGTLLEGTEHANLVRLKDWIEHEGRPVLVYDYVQGKTLREKIRALEGIRLNWFLAIVRAVQKLKQGGRFLYHGDLKPENIIVKPSGSVVMIDPALRGIEGLRTTTPHYNPLLLQSSKADVTGIGVMLYEILTGTLPFDDVPWQYAGGEVGGEVERLSLSYFLSYPPPHELNPNTPEALERIVYRCLVVPEYDLEDLEEDLVDFLRKG
;
A
#
# COMPACT_ATOMS: atom_id res chain seq x y z
N MET A 1 21.44 -2.15 9.40
CA MET A 1 21.87 -1.39 8.21
C MET A 1 22.48 -0.08 8.56
N ILE A 2 23.49 0.24 7.77
CA ILE A 2 23.96 1.61 7.68
C ILE A 2 23.07 2.31 6.64
N LYS A 3 22.17 3.19 7.09
CA LYS A 3 21.45 4.09 6.16
C LYS A 3 22.48 4.82 5.31
N LEU A 4 22.24 4.92 4.01
CA LEU A 4 23.09 5.74 3.16
C LEU A 4 23.12 7.17 3.70
N GLN A 5 24.31 7.71 3.85
CA GLN A 5 24.50 9.06 4.39
C GLN A 5 24.23 10.11 3.33
N THR A 6 23.83 11.29 3.75
CA THR A 6 23.77 12.47 2.88
C THR A 6 25.10 12.66 2.18
N GLY A 7 25.06 12.92 0.88
CA GLY A 7 26.25 13.06 0.02
C GLY A 7 26.74 11.76 -0.63
N ALA A 8 26.25 10.59 -0.20
CA ALA A 8 26.59 9.33 -0.87
C ALA A 8 26.18 9.35 -2.35
N GLN A 9 27.02 8.76 -3.20
CA GLN A 9 26.76 8.64 -4.64
C GLN A 9 26.19 7.25 -4.97
N ILE A 10 25.11 7.24 -5.72
CA ILE A 10 24.47 6.04 -6.27
C ILE A 10 24.36 6.24 -7.77
N GLY A 11 25.28 5.65 -8.52
CA GLY A 11 25.41 5.95 -9.95
C GLY A 11 25.65 7.45 -10.17
N THR A 12 24.77 8.10 -10.92
CA THR A 12 24.84 9.55 -11.21
C THR A 12 24.05 10.40 -10.22
N TYR A 13 23.45 9.79 -9.19
CA TYR A 13 22.57 10.45 -8.22
C TYR A 13 23.27 10.67 -6.89
N GLN A 14 23.08 11.84 -6.28
CA GLN A 14 23.60 12.16 -4.96
C GLN A 14 22.49 12.16 -3.91
N ILE A 15 22.64 11.33 -2.87
CA ILE A 15 21.70 11.23 -1.75
C ILE A 15 21.64 12.56 -1.00
N GLN A 16 20.46 13.12 -0.86
CA GLN A 16 20.19 14.32 -0.07
C GLN A 16 19.71 13.97 1.34
N ARG A 17 18.76 13.06 1.44
CA ARG A 17 18.25 12.58 2.72
C ARG A 17 17.45 11.28 2.58
N PHE A 18 17.34 10.58 3.69
CA PHE A 18 16.38 9.49 3.84
C PHE A 18 14.94 10.01 3.84
N LEU A 19 14.03 9.32 3.17
CA LEU A 19 12.60 9.64 3.14
C LEU A 19 11.78 8.66 3.96
N ALA A 20 11.87 7.37 3.63
CA ALA A 20 11.04 6.35 4.25
C ALA A 20 11.71 4.97 4.20
N ARG A 21 11.24 4.08 5.07
CA ARG A 21 11.51 2.65 5.04
C ARG A 21 10.21 1.93 4.68
N GLY A 22 10.21 1.17 3.59
CA GLY A 22 9.16 0.21 3.25
C GLY A 22 9.43 -1.17 3.86
N GLY A 23 8.62 -2.15 3.54
CA GLY A 23 8.76 -3.52 4.04
C GLY A 23 10.10 -4.19 3.70
N PHE A 24 10.68 -3.87 2.56
CA PHE A 24 11.93 -4.47 2.07
C PHE A 24 12.88 -3.50 1.37
N ALA A 25 12.55 -2.20 1.35
CA ALA A 25 13.34 -1.20 0.66
C ALA A 25 13.36 0.13 1.42
N PHE A 26 14.43 0.90 1.19
CA PHE A 26 14.56 2.28 1.63
C PHE A 26 14.33 3.23 0.48
N THR A 27 13.68 4.33 0.77
CA THR A 27 13.47 5.43 -0.17
C THR A 27 14.27 6.64 0.27
N TYR A 28 15.04 7.20 -0.66
CA TYR A 28 15.86 8.38 -0.45
C TYR A 28 15.48 9.50 -1.42
N LEU A 29 15.52 10.73 -0.94
CA LEU A 29 15.60 11.90 -1.81
C LEU A 29 17.02 12.01 -2.33
N ALA A 30 17.18 12.14 -3.63
CA ALA A 30 18.45 12.37 -4.29
C ALA A 30 18.32 13.46 -5.37
N GLU A 31 19.44 13.91 -5.87
CA GLU A 31 19.52 14.83 -7.01
C GLU A 31 20.37 14.20 -8.13
N ASP A 32 19.94 14.41 -9.37
CA ASP A 32 20.74 14.06 -10.54
C ASP A 32 21.81 15.15 -10.81
N GLN A 33 22.64 14.91 -11.83
CA GLN A 33 23.73 15.85 -12.20
C GLN A 33 23.23 17.25 -12.60
N ALA A 34 21.96 17.37 -12.99
CA ALA A 34 21.33 18.66 -13.31
C ALA A 34 20.66 19.31 -12.08
N GLY A 35 20.80 18.74 -10.89
CA GLY A 35 20.14 19.22 -9.67
C GLY A 35 18.64 18.89 -9.60
N LYS A 36 18.12 18.04 -10.49
CA LYS A 36 16.72 17.64 -10.44
C LYS A 36 16.51 16.59 -9.35
N LYS A 37 15.50 16.81 -8.53
CA LYS A 37 15.13 15.89 -7.44
C LYS A 37 14.49 14.62 -7.97
N VAL A 38 14.92 13.50 -7.40
CA VAL A 38 14.39 12.14 -7.66
C VAL A 38 14.22 11.39 -6.35
N CYS A 39 13.44 10.31 -6.38
CA CYS A 39 13.39 9.33 -5.31
C CYS A 39 14.14 8.07 -5.73
N LEU A 40 15.09 7.61 -4.92
CA LEU A 40 15.75 6.31 -5.10
C LEU A 40 15.13 5.29 -4.16
N LYS A 41 14.65 4.18 -4.71
CA LYS A 41 14.19 3.01 -3.94
C LYS A 41 15.24 1.92 -4.04
N ILE A 42 15.79 1.52 -2.91
CA ILE A 42 16.93 0.62 -2.79
C ILE A 42 16.57 -0.47 -1.80
N GLY A 43 16.80 -1.73 -2.16
CA GLY A 43 16.59 -2.84 -1.24
C GLY A 43 17.37 -2.68 0.04
N ASP A 44 16.75 -3.00 1.16
CA ASP A 44 17.41 -2.91 2.46
C ASP A 44 18.56 -3.90 2.54
N VAL A 45 19.76 -3.39 2.73
CA VAL A 45 21.01 -4.17 2.77
C VAL A 45 21.49 -4.49 4.18
N ALA A 46 20.76 -4.04 5.16
CA ALA A 46 21.35 -3.88 6.48
C ALA A 46 20.97 -4.86 7.50
N GLY A 47 20.20 -5.63 7.48
CA GLY A 47 19.80 -6.41 8.66
C GLY A 47 20.08 -7.89 8.56
N GLY A 48 21.01 -8.32 7.71
CA GLY A 48 21.20 -9.75 7.46
C GLY A 48 19.99 -10.37 6.75
N GLY A 49 19.31 -9.59 5.90
CA GLY A 49 18.31 -10.12 4.97
C GLY A 49 17.01 -10.61 5.62
N ARG A 50 16.58 -10.01 6.71
CA ARG A 50 15.35 -10.45 7.37
C ARG A 50 14.21 -9.49 7.13
N TYR A 51 13.35 -9.78 6.14
CA TYR A 51 12.08 -9.10 5.92
C TYR A 51 10.92 -10.07 5.91
N VAL A 52 9.91 -9.68 6.63
CA VAL A 52 8.68 -10.43 6.80
C VAL A 52 7.78 -10.23 5.60
N THR A 53 7.58 -11.25 4.80
CA THR A 53 6.65 -11.20 3.69
C THR A 53 5.88 -12.47 3.44
N ARG A 54 6.28 -13.55 4.06
CA ARG A 54 5.57 -14.83 4.02
C ARG A 54 5.20 -15.25 5.41
N SER A 55 4.22 -16.11 5.48
CA SER A 55 3.74 -16.64 6.73
C SER A 55 4.47 -17.96 7.06
N LEU A 56 5.18 -18.03 8.18
CA LEU A 56 5.70 -19.26 8.77
C LEU A 56 4.68 -19.80 9.77
N GLU A 57 4.34 -21.08 9.69
CA GLU A 57 3.61 -21.74 10.76
C GLU A 57 4.56 -22.02 11.93
N ILE A 58 4.46 -21.22 12.97
CA ILE A 58 5.13 -21.48 14.22
C ILE A 58 4.07 -22.02 15.18
N THR A 59 4.20 -23.28 15.56
CA THR A 59 3.35 -23.85 16.60
C THR A 59 3.62 -23.16 17.93
N SER A 60 2.59 -22.97 18.74
CA SER A 60 2.59 -22.19 19.98
C SER A 60 3.71 -22.55 20.99
N GLU A 61 4.28 -23.75 20.90
CA GLU A 61 5.37 -24.21 21.76
C GLU A 61 6.75 -23.61 21.43
N ARG A 62 6.90 -22.91 20.28
CA ARG A 62 8.17 -22.30 19.84
C ARG A 62 8.12 -20.80 19.62
N ALA A 63 6.95 -20.18 19.74
CA ALA A 63 6.80 -18.75 19.47
C ALA A 63 7.59 -17.88 20.48
N GLU A 64 7.67 -18.30 21.73
CA GLU A 64 8.37 -17.57 22.80
C GLU A 64 9.89 -17.57 22.63
N ASP A 65 10.45 -18.59 21.96
CA ASP A 65 11.91 -18.72 21.77
C ASP A 65 12.44 -17.89 20.58
N TRP A 66 11.56 -17.35 19.72
CA TRP A 66 11.93 -16.71 18.46
C TRP A 66 11.72 -15.20 18.43
N ILE A 67 11.02 -14.65 19.41
CA ILE A 67 10.69 -13.22 19.44
C ILE A 67 11.56 -12.54 20.50
N SER A 68 12.71 -12.04 20.09
CA SER A 68 13.39 -11.02 20.88
C SER A 68 12.70 -9.67 20.63
N PRO A 69 12.21 -8.96 21.66
CA PRO A 69 11.57 -7.65 21.51
C PRO A 69 12.42 -6.61 20.78
N ASP A 70 13.74 -6.77 20.81
CA ASP A 70 14.69 -5.85 20.20
C ASP A 70 14.99 -6.11 18.72
N GLU A 71 14.57 -7.27 18.17
CA GLU A 71 14.92 -7.71 16.82
C GLU A 71 13.73 -7.66 15.84
N THR A 72 12.51 -7.48 16.31
CA THR A 72 11.32 -7.45 15.46
C THR A 72 10.99 -6.03 15.02
N PRO A 73 10.89 -5.76 13.71
CA PRO A 73 10.23 -4.55 13.24
C PRO A 73 8.78 -4.58 13.74
N ALA A 74 8.35 -3.56 14.46
CA ALA A 74 7.03 -3.49 15.12
C ALA A 74 5.81 -3.67 14.17
N GLU A 75 6.04 -3.72 12.87
CA GLU A 75 5.00 -3.80 11.84
C GLU A 75 4.83 -5.21 11.24
N ALA A 76 5.55 -6.20 11.73
CA ALA A 76 5.74 -7.45 11.00
C ALA A 76 5.32 -8.73 11.74
N VAL A 77 4.84 -8.64 12.96
CA VAL A 77 4.50 -9.80 13.77
C VAL A 77 2.99 -9.98 13.85
N PHE A 78 2.52 -11.14 13.37
CA PHE A 78 1.12 -11.51 13.42
C PHE A 78 0.95 -12.77 14.27
N ILE A 79 0.27 -12.64 15.40
CA ILE A 79 0.02 -13.75 16.30
C ILE A 79 -1.43 -14.18 16.11
N GLY A 80 -1.64 -15.33 15.46
CA GLY A 80 -2.93 -16.04 15.46
C GLY A 80 -3.01 -17.05 16.62
N ARG A 81 -4.22 -17.54 16.91
CA ARG A 81 -4.41 -18.55 17.98
C ARG A 81 -3.66 -19.87 17.74
N ASP A 82 -3.32 -20.15 16.48
CA ASP A 82 -2.73 -21.44 16.07
C ASP A 82 -1.30 -21.31 15.57
N GLY A 83 -0.66 -20.15 15.74
CA GLY A 83 0.73 -19.95 15.38
C GLY A 83 1.01 -18.61 14.69
N LEU A 84 2.28 -18.24 14.70
CA LEU A 84 2.83 -17.09 13.97
C LEU A 84 3.42 -17.60 12.67
N ARG A 85 3.11 -16.96 11.57
CA ARG A 85 3.74 -17.26 10.30
C ARG A 85 4.53 -16.07 9.81
N VAL A 86 5.85 -16.19 9.75
CA VAL A 86 6.78 -15.13 9.38
C VAL A 86 7.67 -15.64 8.25
N ASP A 87 7.67 -14.98 7.11
CA ASP A 87 8.58 -15.29 6.01
C ASP A 87 9.58 -14.15 5.85
N PHE A 88 10.81 -14.53 5.60
CA PHE A 88 11.91 -13.60 5.39
C PHE A 88 12.34 -13.65 3.94
N LEU A 89 12.41 -12.50 3.27
CA LEU A 89 13.12 -12.40 2.01
C LEU A 89 14.60 -12.28 2.29
N ASP A 90 15.38 -13.07 1.57
CA ASP A 90 16.82 -12.84 1.50
C ASP A 90 17.15 -11.65 0.58
N LEU A 91 18.41 -11.28 0.53
CA LEU A 91 18.86 -10.15 -0.27
C LEU A 91 18.60 -10.34 -1.77
N HIS A 92 18.75 -11.55 -2.27
CA HIS A 92 18.51 -11.88 -3.67
C HIS A 92 17.01 -11.74 -4.01
N GLU A 93 16.14 -12.24 -3.14
CA GLU A 93 14.68 -12.13 -3.30
C GLU A 93 14.22 -10.67 -3.28
N VAL A 94 14.78 -9.84 -2.38
CA VAL A 94 14.52 -8.39 -2.35
C VAL A 94 14.92 -7.73 -3.66
N ASP A 95 16.10 -8.04 -4.17
CA ASP A 95 16.59 -7.49 -5.43
C ASP A 95 15.74 -7.93 -6.62
N GLU A 96 15.28 -9.18 -6.63
CA GLU A 96 14.40 -9.71 -7.67
C GLU A 96 13.02 -9.01 -7.66
N VAL A 97 12.47 -8.72 -6.47
CA VAL A 97 11.25 -7.92 -6.32
C VAL A 97 11.43 -6.53 -6.95
N LEU A 98 12.56 -5.86 -6.67
CA LEU A 98 12.83 -4.53 -7.23
C LEU A 98 13.06 -4.58 -8.75
N ARG A 99 13.78 -5.56 -9.28
CA ARG A 99 13.95 -5.74 -10.74
C ARG A 99 12.61 -5.93 -11.42
N ARG A 100 11.74 -6.74 -10.84
CA ARG A 100 10.40 -6.98 -11.35
C ARG A 100 9.54 -5.72 -11.30
N GLU A 101 9.60 -4.96 -10.20
CA GLU A 101 8.94 -3.65 -10.09
C GLU A 101 9.39 -2.71 -11.21
N GLY A 102 10.70 -2.58 -11.43
CA GLY A 102 11.26 -1.77 -12.51
C GLY A 102 10.73 -2.19 -13.88
N THR A 103 10.82 -3.48 -14.21
CA THR A 103 10.34 -4.02 -15.49
C THR A 103 8.84 -3.79 -15.71
N LEU A 104 8.05 -3.93 -14.67
CA LEU A 104 6.59 -3.78 -14.76
C LEU A 104 6.17 -2.32 -14.93
N LEU A 105 6.89 -1.37 -14.33
CA LEU A 105 6.60 0.07 -14.42
C LEU A 105 7.21 0.72 -15.64
N GLU A 106 8.14 0.05 -16.33
CA GLU A 106 8.80 0.61 -17.50
C GLU A 106 7.77 0.99 -18.58
N GLY A 107 7.83 2.26 -19.02
CA GLY A 107 6.90 2.81 -20.00
C GLY A 107 5.47 3.04 -19.50
N THR A 108 5.19 2.82 -18.20
CA THR A 108 3.88 3.13 -17.63
C THR A 108 3.80 4.60 -17.26
N GLU A 109 2.91 5.34 -17.93
CA GLU A 109 2.67 6.76 -17.66
C GLU A 109 1.21 7.05 -17.36
N HIS A 110 0.97 7.75 -16.26
CA HIS A 110 -0.34 8.29 -15.89
C HIS A 110 -0.16 9.50 -14.97
N ALA A 111 -1.01 10.54 -15.14
CA ALA A 111 -0.88 11.80 -14.40
C ALA A 111 -0.97 11.65 -12.87
N ASN A 112 -1.67 10.61 -12.41
CA ASN A 112 -1.89 10.31 -10.99
C ASN A 112 -1.10 9.08 -10.49
N LEU A 113 -0.10 8.64 -11.24
CA LEU A 113 0.83 7.59 -10.85
C LEU A 113 2.25 8.14 -10.85
N VAL A 114 3.06 7.77 -9.87
CA VAL A 114 4.48 8.13 -9.86
C VAL A 114 5.17 7.49 -11.06
N ARG A 115 5.96 8.29 -11.78
CA ARG A 115 6.68 7.81 -12.94
C ARG A 115 8.01 7.18 -12.52
N LEU A 116 8.26 5.96 -12.97
CA LEU A 116 9.59 5.40 -12.99
C LEU A 116 10.39 6.11 -14.07
N LYS A 117 11.42 6.88 -13.66
CA LYS A 117 12.29 7.64 -14.56
C LYS A 117 13.37 6.76 -15.17
N ASP A 118 13.93 5.88 -14.35
CA ASP A 118 15.05 5.02 -14.69
C ASP A 118 15.16 3.89 -13.66
N TRP A 119 15.91 2.86 -13.97
CA TRP A 119 16.43 1.93 -12.97
C TRP A 119 17.87 1.57 -13.33
N ILE A 120 18.72 1.54 -12.32
CA ILE A 120 20.16 1.35 -12.48
C ILE A 120 20.64 0.22 -11.58
N GLU A 121 21.82 -0.29 -11.87
CA GLU A 121 22.53 -1.16 -10.95
C GLU A 121 23.62 -0.39 -10.20
N HIS A 122 23.67 -0.59 -8.88
CA HIS A 122 24.71 -0.05 -8.02
C HIS A 122 25.24 -1.16 -7.12
N GLU A 123 26.54 -1.44 -7.23
CA GLU A 123 27.21 -2.55 -6.52
C GLU A 123 26.53 -3.91 -6.76
N GLY A 124 26.06 -4.15 -8.00
CA GLY A 124 25.34 -5.36 -8.40
C GLY A 124 23.89 -5.46 -7.93
N ARG A 125 23.33 -4.39 -7.40
CA ARG A 125 21.96 -4.33 -6.87
C ARG A 125 21.07 -3.35 -7.61
N PRO A 126 19.80 -3.66 -7.80
CA PRO A 126 18.86 -2.78 -8.49
C PRO A 126 18.51 -1.55 -7.62
N VAL A 127 18.46 -0.40 -8.26
CA VAL A 127 17.99 0.86 -7.69
C VAL A 127 16.96 1.45 -8.61
N LEU A 128 15.74 1.62 -8.13
CA LEU A 128 14.67 2.24 -8.89
C LEU A 128 14.71 3.76 -8.69
N VAL A 129 14.61 4.49 -9.79
CA VAL A 129 14.65 5.96 -9.81
C VAL A 129 13.29 6.50 -10.22
N TYR A 130 12.60 7.12 -9.28
CA TYR A 130 11.30 7.73 -9.51
C TYR A 130 11.39 9.25 -9.57
N ASP A 131 10.47 9.88 -10.30
CA ASP A 131 10.29 11.33 -10.19
C ASP A 131 9.92 11.68 -8.74
N TYR A 132 10.57 12.71 -8.17
CA TYR A 132 10.20 13.19 -6.84
C TYR A 132 8.86 13.94 -6.91
N VAL A 133 7.89 13.50 -6.13
CA VAL A 133 6.59 14.14 -6.01
C VAL A 133 6.59 15.03 -4.77
N GLN A 134 6.54 16.35 -4.98
CA GLN A 134 6.42 17.30 -3.89
C GLN A 134 4.96 17.38 -3.42
N GLY A 135 4.72 17.26 -2.12
CA GLY A 135 3.38 17.34 -1.54
C GLY A 135 3.34 16.80 -0.11
N LYS A 136 2.13 16.71 0.42
CA LYS A 136 1.82 16.00 1.68
C LYS A 136 1.17 14.67 1.36
N THR A 137 1.44 13.65 2.13
CA THR A 137 0.68 12.40 2.02
C THR A 137 -0.77 12.63 2.42
N LEU A 138 -1.68 11.80 1.91
CA LEU A 138 -3.07 11.83 2.35
C LEU A 138 -3.17 11.54 3.85
N ARG A 139 -2.28 10.70 4.41
CA ARG A 139 -2.16 10.46 5.85
C ARG A 139 -1.86 11.72 6.64
N GLU A 140 -0.92 12.54 6.17
CA GLU A 140 -0.59 13.81 6.81
C GLU A 140 -1.79 14.77 6.78
N LYS A 141 -2.56 14.77 5.70
CA LYS A 141 -3.79 15.59 5.60
C LYS A 141 -4.90 15.11 6.53
N ILE A 142 -5.13 13.79 6.61
CA ILE A 142 -6.11 13.20 7.54
C ILE A 142 -5.76 13.59 8.97
N ARG A 143 -4.50 13.39 9.39
CA ARG A 143 -4.03 13.75 10.73
C ARG A 143 -4.13 15.25 11.04
N ALA A 144 -3.94 16.09 10.04
CA ALA A 144 -4.04 17.55 10.17
C ALA A 144 -5.48 18.05 10.03
N LEU A 145 -6.47 17.18 9.85
CA LEU A 145 -7.87 17.53 9.58
C LEU A 145 -8.02 18.50 8.40
N GLU A 146 -7.12 18.43 7.43
CA GLU A 146 -7.17 19.25 6.23
C GLU A 146 -8.26 18.73 5.28
N GLY A 147 -8.93 19.65 4.56
CA GLY A 147 -10.03 19.31 3.65
C GLY A 147 -9.61 18.27 2.60
N ILE A 148 -10.36 17.17 2.52
CA ILE A 148 -10.17 16.06 1.59
C ILE A 148 -11.22 16.16 0.49
N ARG A 149 -10.81 15.88 -0.75
CA ARG A 149 -11.68 16.01 -1.92
C ARG A 149 -11.97 14.65 -2.53
N LEU A 150 -13.23 14.34 -2.75
CA LEU A 150 -13.64 13.06 -3.33
C LEU A 150 -13.13 12.82 -4.77
N ASN A 151 -12.91 13.87 -5.54
CA ASN A 151 -12.32 13.74 -6.86
C ASN A 151 -10.89 13.17 -6.84
N TRP A 152 -10.20 13.20 -5.69
CA TRP A 152 -8.92 12.51 -5.54
C TRP A 152 -9.09 11.00 -5.62
N PHE A 153 -10.17 10.46 -5.04
CA PHE A 153 -10.46 9.03 -5.10
C PHE A 153 -10.79 8.58 -6.52
N LEU A 154 -11.55 9.38 -7.26
CA LEU A 154 -11.78 9.12 -8.68
C LEU A 154 -10.47 9.09 -9.48
N ALA A 155 -9.54 10.02 -9.21
CA ALA A 155 -8.23 10.03 -9.85
C ALA A 155 -7.38 8.80 -9.49
N ILE A 156 -7.48 8.31 -8.23
CA ILE A 156 -6.79 7.09 -7.77
C ILE A 156 -7.37 5.86 -8.46
N VAL A 157 -8.69 5.71 -8.51
CA VAL A 157 -9.37 4.60 -9.21
C VAL A 157 -8.89 4.49 -10.65
N ARG A 158 -8.87 5.61 -11.38
CA ARG A 158 -8.39 5.67 -12.76
C ARG A 158 -6.91 5.32 -12.91
N ALA A 159 -6.08 5.70 -11.95
CA ALA A 159 -4.67 5.34 -11.94
C ALA A 159 -4.46 3.82 -11.73
N VAL A 160 -5.24 3.20 -10.83
CA VAL A 160 -5.23 1.74 -10.61
C VAL A 160 -5.73 0.99 -11.84
N GLN A 161 -6.82 1.45 -12.46
CA GLN A 161 -7.33 0.86 -13.71
C GLN A 161 -6.28 0.95 -14.83
N LYS A 162 -5.51 2.04 -14.89
CA LYS A 162 -4.43 2.17 -15.87
C LYS A 162 -3.32 1.15 -15.66
N LEU A 163 -2.95 0.84 -14.42
CA LEU A 163 -2.02 -0.23 -14.11
C LEU A 163 -2.55 -1.59 -14.59
N LYS A 164 -3.84 -1.84 -14.41
CA LYS A 164 -4.53 -3.06 -14.81
C LYS A 164 -4.60 -3.24 -16.33
N GLN A 165 -4.83 -2.16 -17.10
CA GLN A 165 -4.97 -2.19 -18.55
C GLN A 165 -3.72 -2.67 -19.30
N GLY A 166 -2.54 -2.51 -18.73
CA GLY A 166 -1.29 -2.97 -19.33
C GLY A 166 -1.12 -4.48 -19.40
N GLY A 167 -2.03 -5.27 -18.83
CA GLY A 167 -1.94 -6.73 -18.72
C GLY A 167 -0.76 -7.21 -17.86
N ARG A 168 0.02 -6.28 -17.31
CA ARG A 168 1.23 -6.55 -16.52
C ARG A 168 0.94 -6.64 -15.04
N PHE A 169 -0.13 -5.98 -14.59
CA PHE A 169 -0.56 -5.94 -13.19
C PHE A 169 -1.97 -6.47 -13.04
N LEU A 170 -2.19 -7.21 -11.99
CA LEU A 170 -3.54 -7.65 -11.63
C LEU A 170 -4.21 -6.61 -10.71
N TYR A 171 -3.48 -6.02 -9.77
CA TYR A 171 -3.98 -5.07 -8.78
C TYR A 171 -2.82 -4.37 -8.07
N HIS A 172 -3.07 -3.21 -7.41
CA HIS A 172 -2.06 -2.50 -6.60
C HIS A 172 -1.76 -3.25 -5.30
N GLY A 173 -2.79 -3.59 -4.53
CA GLY A 173 -2.73 -4.46 -3.35
C GLY A 173 -2.24 -3.84 -2.05
N ASP A 174 -1.83 -2.55 -2.05
CA ASP A 174 -1.41 -1.81 -0.84
C ASP A 174 -1.83 -0.34 -0.91
N LEU A 175 -3.10 -0.11 -1.33
CA LEU A 175 -3.66 1.24 -1.33
C LEU A 175 -3.92 1.69 0.11
N LYS A 176 -3.26 2.79 0.48
CA LYS A 176 -3.34 3.42 1.80
C LYS A 176 -3.02 4.90 1.72
N PRO A 177 -3.41 5.72 2.70
CA PRO A 177 -3.18 7.16 2.68
C PRO A 177 -1.70 7.57 2.60
N GLU A 178 -0.79 6.73 3.09
CA GLU A 178 0.66 6.95 3.02
C GLU A 178 1.19 6.90 1.57
N ASN A 179 0.52 6.10 0.70
CA ASN A 179 0.91 5.89 -0.70
C ASN A 179 0.25 6.89 -1.66
N ILE A 180 -0.41 7.94 -1.16
CA ILE A 180 -1.05 8.98 -1.95
C ILE A 180 -0.47 10.34 -1.56
N ILE A 181 0.17 11.03 -2.51
CA ILE A 181 0.69 12.38 -2.30
C ILE A 181 -0.26 13.40 -2.93
N VAL A 182 -0.69 14.36 -2.13
CA VAL A 182 -1.44 15.53 -2.57
C VAL A 182 -0.47 16.66 -2.86
N LYS A 183 -0.38 17.05 -4.13
CA LYS A 183 0.50 18.15 -4.59
C LYS A 183 -0.04 19.52 -4.15
N PRO A 184 0.81 20.56 -4.10
CA PRO A 184 0.35 21.93 -3.88
C PRO A 184 -0.71 22.41 -4.89
N SER A 185 -0.69 21.86 -6.12
CA SER A 185 -1.73 22.14 -7.14
C SER A 185 -3.11 21.57 -6.79
N GLY A 186 -3.21 20.71 -5.78
CA GLY A 186 -4.43 20.02 -5.43
C GLY A 186 -4.67 18.72 -6.21
N SER A 187 -3.78 18.31 -7.10
CA SER A 187 -3.83 16.98 -7.74
C SER A 187 -3.17 15.93 -6.86
N VAL A 188 -3.55 14.66 -7.06
CA VAL A 188 -2.98 13.53 -6.32
C VAL A 188 -2.07 12.68 -7.20
N VAL A 189 -1.08 12.04 -6.58
CA VAL A 189 -0.23 11.04 -7.20
C VAL A 189 -0.11 9.84 -6.28
N MET A 190 -0.44 8.70 -6.80
CA MET A 190 -0.21 7.41 -6.16
C MET A 190 1.26 7.04 -6.30
N ILE A 191 1.89 6.70 -5.19
CA ILE A 191 3.29 6.25 -5.11
C ILE A 191 3.34 4.80 -4.63
N ASP A 192 4.50 4.18 -4.75
CA ASP A 192 4.78 2.83 -4.28
C ASP A 192 3.73 1.81 -4.76
N PRO A 193 3.53 1.67 -6.09
CA PRO A 193 2.63 0.67 -6.62
C PRO A 193 3.18 -0.71 -6.20
N ALA A 194 2.55 -1.29 -5.18
CA ALA A 194 2.92 -2.60 -4.68
C ALA A 194 2.53 -3.63 -5.74
N LEU A 195 3.52 -4.13 -6.43
CA LEU A 195 3.33 -5.02 -7.56
C LEU A 195 2.94 -6.40 -7.07
N ARG A 196 1.65 -6.67 -7.08
CA ARG A 196 1.09 -7.95 -6.67
C ARG A 196 0.97 -8.88 -7.87
N GLY A 197 1.45 -10.08 -7.71
CA GLY A 197 1.56 -11.12 -8.72
C GLY A 197 2.86 -11.89 -8.58
N ILE A 198 3.65 -11.64 -7.53
CA ILE A 198 4.74 -12.51 -7.12
C ILE A 198 4.13 -13.59 -6.24
N GLU A 199 4.07 -14.81 -6.77
CA GLU A 199 3.52 -15.94 -6.05
C GLU A 199 4.20 -16.08 -4.69
N GLY A 200 3.42 -16.15 -3.63
CA GLY A 200 3.90 -16.25 -2.25
C GLY A 200 4.29 -14.94 -1.56
N LEU A 201 4.32 -13.79 -2.23
CA LEU A 201 4.65 -12.52 -1.60
C LEU A 201 3.39 -11.81 -1.08
N ARG A 202 3.22 -11.74 0.24
CA ARG A 202 2.09 -11.05 0.89
C ARG A 202 2.58 -9.77 1.57
N THR A 203 2.83 -8.71 0.80
CA THR A 203 3.15 -7.39 1.35
C THR A 203 1.93 -6.49 1.26
N THR A 204 1.11 -6.39 2.27
CA THR A 204 -0.06 -5.51 2.33
C THR A 204 -0.13 -4.87 3.71
N THR A 205 -0.74 -3.70 3.79
CA THR A 205 -1.01 -3.06 5.06
C THR A 205 -2.37 -3.56 5.56
N PRO A 206 -2.40 -4.36 6.62
CA PRO A 206 -3.62 -5.03 7.07
C PRO A 206 -4.76 -4.06 7.39
N HIS A 207 -4.44 -2.88 7.88
CA HIS A 207 -5.42 -1.83 8.16
C HIS A 207 -6.24 -1.40 6.93
N TYR A 208 -5.73 -1.59 5.71
CA TYR A 208 -6.42 -1.24 4.45
C TYR A 208 -6.76 -2.45 3.59
N ASN A 209 -6.27 -3.62 3.95
CA ASN A 209 -6.64 -4.90 3.37
C ASN A 209 -6.75 -5.94 4.50
N PRO A 210 -7.72 -5.79 5.42
CA PRO A 210 -7.81 -6.61 6.64
C PRO A 210 -8.07 -8.09 6.35
N LEU A 211 -8.61 -8.40 5.19
CA LEU A 211 -8.89 -9.77 4.76
C LEU A 211 -7.73 -10.37 3.94
N LEU A 212 -6.64 -9.64 3.79
CA LEU A 212 -5.46 -10.03 3.01
C LEU A 212 -5.80 -10.51 1.59
N LEU A 213 -6.78 -9.86 0.97
CA LEU A 213 -7.26 -10.19 -0.38
C LEU A 213 -6.12 -10.11 -1.39
N GLN A 214 -6.10 -11.08 -2.31
CA GLN A 214 -5.08 -11.20 -3.35
C GLN A 214 -5.70 -11.02 -4.75
N SER A 215 -6.52 -10.00 -4.89
CA SER A 215 -7.23 -9.65 -6.12
C SER A 215 -7.44 -8.14 -6.21
N SER A 216 -7.99 -7.65 -7.31
CA SER A 216 -8.39 -6.24 -7.47
C SER A 216 -9.38 -5.77 -6.41
N LYS A 217 -10.08 -6.68 -5.76
CA LYS A 217 -10.95 -6.36 -4.61
C LYS A 217 -10.17 -5.78 -3.44
N ALA A 218 -8.88 -6.11 -3.27
CA ALA A 218 -8.02 -5.46 -2.29
C ALA A 218 -7.95 -3.94 -2.47
N ASP A 219 -7.90 -3.48 -3.72
CA ASP A 219 -7.84 -2.05 -4.05
C ASP A 219 -9.17 -1.36 -3.77
N VAL A 220 -10.28 -1.99 -4.14
CA VAL A 220 -11.63 -1.50 -3.84
C VAL A 220 -11.84 -1.41 -2.33
N THR A 221 -11.46 -2.46 -1.59
CA THR A 221 -11.55 -2.50 -0.11
C THR A 221 -10.68 -1.41 0.51
N GLY A 222 -9.44 -1.26 0.06
CA GLY A 222 -8.53 -0.21 0.55
C GLY A 222 -9.10 1.20 0.36
N ILE A 223 -9.73 1.47 -0.79
CA ILE A 223 -10.44 2.74 -1.04
C ILE A 223 -11.63 2.89 -0.10
N GLY A 224 -12.44 1.84 0.09
CA GLY A 224 -13.56 1.84 1.01
C GLY A 224 -13.16 2.15 2.45
N VAL A 225 -12.07 1.53 2.94
CA VAL A 225 -11.52 1.79 4.27
C VAL A 225 -11.03 3.24 4.39
N MET A 226 -10.32 3.77 3.39
CA MET A 226 -9.89 5.17 3.38
C MET A 226 -11.08 6.14 3.42
N LEU A 227 -12.14 5.87 2.64
CA LEU A 227 -13.36 6.69 2.65
C LEU A 227 -14.05 6.63 4.01
N TYR A 228 -14.17 5.44 4.60
CA TYR A 228 -14.72 5.29 5.94
C TYR A 228 -13.94 6.10 6.97
N GLU A 229 -12.61 5.95 7.00
CA GLU A 229 -11.73 6.69 7.91
C GLU A 229 -11.89 8.22 7.77
N ILE A 230 -11.99 8.72 6.55
CA ILE A 230 -12.17 10.15 6.28
C ILE A 230 -13.53 10.66 6.76
N LEU A 231 -14.56 9.86 6.62
CA LEU A 231 -15.92 10.23 7.02
C LEU A 231 -16.12 10.20 8.53
N THR A 232 -15.48 9.24 9.21
CA THR A 232 -15.75 8.94 10.63
C THR A 232 -14.60 9.32 11.56
N GLY A 233 -13.39 9.50 11.03
CA GLY A 233 -12.17 9.71 11.83
C GLY A 233 -11.59 8.43 12.43
N THR A 234 -12.20 7.27 12.17
CA THR A 234 -11.78 5.96 12.69
C THR A 234 -11.70 4.92 11.56
N LEU A 235 -11.02 3.81 11.81
CA LEU A 235 -11.07 2.65 10.91
C LEU A 235 -12.37 1.87 11.11
N PRO A 236 -12.85 1.12 10.11
CA PRO A 236 -14.07 0.30 10.23
C PRO A 236 -13.82 -1.01 11.01
N PHE A 237 -12.88 -1.03 11.96
CA PHE A 237 -12.57 -2.18 12.83
C PHE A 237 -11.55 -1.74 13.89
N ASP A 238 -11.65 -2.32 15.10
CA ASP A 238 -10.72 -2.06 16.19
C ASP A 238 -9.46 -2.93 16.10
N ASP A 239 -9.65 -4.21 15.74
CA ASP A 239 -8.57 -5.19 15.56
C ASP A 239 -8.62 -5.83 14.19
N VAL A 240 -7.47 -6.09 13.61
CA VAL A 240 -7.39 -6.86 12.36
C VAL A 240 -7.63 -8.34 12.67
N PRO A 241 -8.55 -9.02 11.96
CA PRO A 241 -8.88 -10.41 12.26
C PRO A 241 -7.83 -11.38 11.73
N TRP A 242 -6.68 -11.40 12.33
CA TRP A 242 -5.54 -12.26 11.98
C TRP A 242 -5.85 -13.75 11.93
N GLN A 243 -6.84 -14.17 12.70
CA GLN A 243 -7.31 -15.55 12.76
C GLN A 243 -7.81 -16.09 11.41
N TYR A 244 -8.06 -15.23 10.44
CA TYR A 244 -8.53 -15.62 9.10
C TYR A 244 -7.44 -15.55 8.04
N ALA A 245 -6.25 -15.12 8.37
CA ALA A 245 -5.15 -14.86 7.42
C ALA A 245 -4.45 -16.14 6.91
N GLY A 246 -4.78 -17.32 7.38
CA GLY A 246 -4.09 -18.57 7.09
C GLY A 246 -4.86 -19.64 6.33
N GLY A 247 -6.14 -19.44 6.00
CA GLY A 247 -6.94 -20.44 5.28
C GLY A 247 -6.85 -20.34 3.77
N GLU A 248 -6.97 -21.46 3.05
CA GLU A 248 -7.20 -21.47 1.62
C GLU A 248 -8.47 -20.66 1.29
N VAL A 249 -8.31 -19.62 0.51
CA VAL A 249 -9.31 -18.62 0.24
C VAL A 249 -10.24 -19.11 -0.88
N GLY A 250 -11.23 -19.91 -0.50
CA GLY A 250 -12.44 -20.15 -1.31
C GLY A 250 -13.64 -19.55 -0.57
N GLY A 251 -14.78 -19.45 -1.15
CA GLY A 251 -16.03 -18.81 -0.72
C GLY A 251 -16.38 -18.57 0.77
N GLU A 252 -15.58 -19.09 1.68
CA GLU A 252 -15.70 -18.90 3.12
C GLU A 252 -15.14 -17.54 3.58
N VAL A 253 -14.09 -17.04 2.94
CA VAL A 253 -13.53 -15.69 3.20
C VAL A 253 -14.49 -14.60 2.74
N GLU A 254 -15.21 -14.82 1.64
CA GLU A 254 -16.23 -13.87 1.19
C GLU A 254 -17.39 -13.75 2.20
N ARG A 255 -17.81 -14.85 2.82
CA ARG A 255 -18.85 -14.84 3.87
C ARG A 255 -18.35 -14.19 5.17
N LEU A 256 -17.09 -14.43 5.52
CA LEU A 256 -16.48 -13.83 6.71
C LEU A 256 -16.25 -12.33 6.53
N SER A 257 -15.91 -11.87 5.31
CA SER A 257 -15.76 -10.44 5.02
C SER A 257 -17.07 -9.68 5.23
N LEU A 258 -18.17 -10.25 4.78
CA LEU A 258 -19.49 -9.65 4.93
C LEU A 258 -19.85 -9.47 6.42
N SER A 259 -19.72 -10.53 7.22
CA SER A 259 -20.04 -10.46 8.64
C SER A 259 -19.11 -9.54 9.42
N TYR A 260 -17.87 -9.43 8.98
CA TYR A 260 -16.85 -8.62 9.62
C TYR A 260 -17.14 -7.11 9.47
N PHE A 261 -17.34 -6.63 8.24
CA PHE A 261 -17.64 -5.22 8.01
C PHE A 261 -19.06 -4.81 8.44
N LEU A 262 -20.02 -5.74 8.47
CA LEU A 262 -21.36 -5.48 8.98
C LEU A 262 -21.42 -5.29 10.51
N SER A 263 -20.36 -5.65 11.24
CA SER A 263 -20.28 -5.45 12.69
C SER A 263 -19.88 -4.02 13.09
N TYR A 264 -19.47 -3.19 12.14
CA TYR A 264 -19.05 -1.80 12.39
C TYR A 264 -20.19 -0.82 12.13
N PRO A 265 -20.25 0.28 12.90
CA PRO A 265 -21.30 1.27 12.72
C PRO A 265 -21.23 1.88 11.32
N PRO A 266 -22.37 2.06 10.65
CA PRO A 266 -22.40 2.79 9.40
C PRO A 266 -21.91 4.24 9.61
N PRO A 267 -21.26 4.86 8.61
CA PRO A 267 -20.65 6.17 8.76
C PRO A 267 -21.55 7.27 9.34
N HIS A 268 -22.87 7.25 9.04
CA HIS A 268 -23.81 8.25 9.56
C HIS A 268 -24.02 8.18 11.07
N GLU A 269 -23.82 7.05 11.72
CA GLU A 269 -23.92 6.92 13.18
C GLU A 269 -22.77 7.63 13.90
N LEU A 270 -21.58 7.67 13.26
CA LEU A 270 -20.41 8.36 13.78
C LEU A 270 -20.31 9.81 13.31
N ASN A 271 -20.80 10.08 12.10
CA ASN A 271 -20.86 11.42 11.52
C ASN A 271 -22.21 11.62 10.84
N PRO A 272 -23.19 12.25 11.52
CA PRO A 272 -24.53 12.47 10.99
C PRO A 272 -24.59 13.33 9.71
N ASN A 273 -23.49 14.01 9.36
CA ASN A 273 -23.42 14.80 8.13
C ASN A 273 -22.96 13.96 6.92
N THR A 274 -22.74 12.65 7.08
CA THR A 274 -22.34 11.77 5.99
C THR A 274 -23.46 11.67 4.95
N PRO A 275 -23.21 12.02 3.67
CA PRO A 275 -24.20 11.85 2.62
C PRO A 275 -24.52 10.36 2.42
N GLU A 276 -25.82 10.02 2.39
CA GLU A 276 -26.30 8.62 2.19
C GLU A 276 -25.67 7.96 0.96
N ALA A 277 -25.54 8.70 -0.14
CA ALA A 277 -24.95 8.16 -1.36
C ALA A 277 -23.48 7.78 -1.18
N LEU A 278 -22.72 8.54 -0.38
CA LEU A 278 -21.32 8.25 -0.11
C LEU A 278 -21.17 7.07 0.88
N GLU A 279 -22.04 6.99 1.87
CA GLU A 279 -22.11 5.84 2.76
C GLU A 279 -22.41 4.54 1.97
N ARG A 280 -23.30 4.61 1.00
CA ARG A 280 -23.59 3.46 0.11
C ARG A 280 -22.38 3.04 -0.72
N ILE A 281 -21.57 3.99 -1.20
CA ILE A 281 -20.30 3.68 -1.88
C ILE A 281 -19.35 2.94 -0.92
N VAL A 282 -19.18 3.43 0.29
CA VAL A 282 -18.35 2.78 1.32
C VAL A 282 -18.83 1.36 1.58
N TYR A 283 -20.14 1.19 1.81
CA TYR A 283 -20.73 -0.14 2.03
C TYR A 283 -20.44 -1.09 0.85
N ARG A 284 -20.65 -0.66 -0.38
CA ARG A 284 -20.37 -1.48 -1.57
C ARG A 284 -18.89 -1.86 -1.65
N CYS A 285 -17.98 -0.94 -1.38
CA CYS A 285 -16.55 -1.23 -1.36
C CYS A 285 -16.17 -2.33 -0.36
N LEU A 286 -16.75 -2.30 0.84
CA LEU A 286 -16.37 -3.18 1.94
C LEU A 286 -17.11 -4.51 1.94
N VAL A 287 -18.39 -4.51 1.53
CA VAL A 287 -19.34 -5.61 1.81
C VAL A 287 -19.76 -6.35 0.55
N VAL A 288 -19.83 -5.69 -0.63
CA VAL A 288 -20.31 -6.32 -1.85
C VAL A 288 -19.15 -6.96 -2.61
N PRO A 289 -19.09 -8.31 -2.72
CA PRO A 289 -17.95 -9.01 -3.33
C PRO A 289 -17.72 -8.64 -4.79
N GLU A 290 -18.78 -8.54 -5.58
CA GLU A 290 -18.74 -8.28 -7.02
C GLU A 290 -18.51 -6.82 -7.38
N TYR A 291 -18.56 -5.90 -6.39
CA TYR A 291 -18.31 -4.49 -6.61
C TYR A 291 -16.84 -4.24 -6.95
N ASP A 292 -16.59 -3.77 -8.14
CA ASP A 292 -15.24 -3.61 -8.70
C ASP A 292 -14.83 -2.13 -8.89
N LEU A 293 -13.70 -1.91 -9.56
CA LEU A 293 -13.16 -0.56 -9.80
C LEU A 293 -13.98 0.22 -10.83
N GLU A 294 -14.60 -0.47 -11.78
CA GLU A 294 -15.45 0.11 -12.79
C GLU A 294 -16.76 0.61 -12.16
N ASP A 295 -17.40 -0.19 -11.34
CA ASP A 295 -18.58 0.20 -10.54
C ASP A 295 -18.25 1.39 -9.61
N LEU A 296 -17.10 1.34 -8.93
CA LEU A 296 -16.67 2.41 -8.03
C LEU A 296 -16.42 3.71 -8.77
N GLU A 297 -15.85 3.66 -9.98
CA GLU A 297 -15.68 4.85 -10.81
C GLU A 297 -17.03 5.47 -11.17
N GLU A 298 -18.00 4.65 -11.62
CA GLU A 298 -19.34 5.11 -11.97
C GLU A 298 -20.06 5.78 -10.80
N ASP A 299 -20.06 5.15 -9.64
CA ASP A 299 -20.66 5.70 -8.43
C ASP A 299 -20.00 7.01 -7.97
N LEU A 300 -18.67 7.11 -8.02
CA LEU A 300 -17.96 8.34 -7.69
C LEU A 300 -18.24 9.47 -8.69
N VAL A 301 -18.31 9.17 -9.99
CA VAL A 301 -18.67 10.13 -11.03
C VAL A 301 -20.08 10.63 -10.81
N ASP A 302 -21.01 9.74 -10.54
CA ASP A 302 -22.41 10.07 -10.29
C ASP A 302 -22.58 10.93 -9.03
N PHE A 303 -21.87 10.59 -7.96
CA PHE A 303 -21.86 11.40 -6.74
C PHE A 303 -21.33 12.81 -7.00
N LEU A 304 -20.19 12.93 -7.69
CA LEU A 304 -19.54 14.21 -7.99
C LEU A 304 -20.33 15.11 -8.96
N ARG A 305 -21.25 14.52 -9.76
CA ARG A 305 -22.14 15.29 -10.66
C ARG A 305 -23.37 15.83 -9.96
N LYS A 306 -23.81 15.19 -8.88
CA LYS A 306 -25.05 15.55 -8.16
C LYS A 306 -24.80 16.49 -6.97
N GLY A 307 -23.56 16.58 -6.50
CA GLY A 307 -23.11 17.48 -5.44
C GLY A 307 -22.36 18.68 -5.96
#